data_0158c3f29061904cdc1eeb1ac4d1704b
#
_entry.id   0158c3f29061904cdc1eeb1ac4d1704b
#
_cell.length_a   1.000
_cell.length_b   1.000
_cell.length_c   1.000
_cell.angle_alpha   90.00
_cell.angle_beta   90.00
_cell.angle_gamma   90.00
#
_symmetry.space_group_name_H-M   'P 1'
#
loop_
_entity.id
_entity.type
_entity.pdbx_description
1 polymer ?
#
loop_
_entity_poly.entity_id
_entity_poly.type
_entity_poly.pdbx_seq_one_letter_code
_entity_poly.pdbx_strand_id
1 'polypeptide(L)'
;MAGSVNKVILIGNLGKDPEVRTTQAGSKIVGFTLATSETWSDRASGERKERTEWHRVVIFNEAIADIAERFLTKGVKVYVEGQLKTRKWTDQGGQEHYTTEVVLPRFKGEMTMLSRANTGERSEADGTSDGGYLPRGGAGGGGLDDEIPFAPQVCQQQSDIAPKRAV
;
A
#
# COMPACT_ATOMS: atom_id res chain seq x y z
N MET A 1 27.32 12.62 -18.13
CA MET A 1 26.58 12.34 -16.87
C MET A 1 25.11 12.19 -17.20
N ALA A 2 24.51 11.05 -16.93
CA ALA A 2 23.08 10.84 -17.19
C ALA A 2 22.27 11.42 -16.01
N GLY A 3 21.61 12.56 -16.25
CA GLY A 3 20.78 13.25 -15.26
C GLY A 3 19.33 12.76 -15.24
N SER A 4 19.06 11.45 -15.47
CA SER A 4 17.70 10.91 -15.52
C SER A 4 17.44 9.92 -14.39
N VAL A 5 16.21 9.92 -13.86
CA VAL A 5 15.72 8.99 -12.84
C VAL A 5 14.54 8.21 -13.39
N ASN A 6 14.58 6.87 -13.24
CA ASN A 6 13.47 5.99 -13.54
C ASN A 6 13.11 5.23 -12.27
N LYS A 7 12.08 5.70 -11.57
CA LYS A 7 11.59 5.17 -10.31
C LYS A 7 10.08 5.24 -10.29
N VAL A 8 9.44 4.12 -9.93
CA VAL A 8 7.99 4.00 -9.77
C VAL A 8 7.70 3.48 -8.39
N ILE A 9 6.77 4.11 -7.70
CA ILE A 9 6.27 3.69 -6.39
C ILE A 9 4.77 3.45 -6.52
N LEU A 10 4.33 2.28 -6.11
CA LEU A 10 2.92 1.89 -6.13
C LEU A 10 2.51 1.31 -4.78
N ILE A 11 1.30 1.67 -4.35
CA ILE A 11 0.62 1.02 -3.22
C ILE A 11 -0.74 0.57 -3.72
N GLY A 12 -1.01 -0.73 -3.64
CA GLY A 12 -2.26 -1.28 -4.15
C GLY A 12 -2.52 -2.69 -3.66
N ASN A 13 -3.58 -3.29 -4.17
CA ASN A 13 -3.98 -4.65 -3.82
C ASN A 13 -3.67 -5.61 -4.98
N LEU A 14 -3.27 -6.83 -4.66
CA LEU A 14 -3.10 -7.86 -5.68
C LEU A 14 -4.46 -8.25 -6.29
N GLY A 15 -4.54 -8.23 -7.62
CA GLY A 15 -5.75 -8.63 -8.34
C GLY A 15 -5.92 -10.13 -8.47
N LYS A 16 -4.80 -10.86 -8.51
CA LYS A 16 -4.74 -12.32 -8.58
C LYS A 16 -3.48 -12.82 -7.89
N ASP A 17 -3.42 -14.13 -7.64
CA ASP A 17 -2.24 -14.77 -7.08
C ASP A 17 -1.02 -14.58 -7.99
N PRO A 18 0.20 -14.49 -7.42
CA PRO A 18 1.42 -14.29 -8.19
C PRO A 18 1.74 -15.52 -9.06
N GLU A 19 2.19 -15.25 -10.28
CA GLU A 19 2.68 -16.28 -11.21
C GLU A 19 4.19 -16.44 -11.03
N VAL A 20 4.63 -17.61 -10.61
CA VAL A 20 6.05 -17.95 -10.46
C VAL A 20 6.54 -18.65 -11.72
N ARG A 21 7.64 -18.18 -12.28
CA ARG A 21 8.32 -18.78 -13.42
C ARG A 21 9.80 -18.95 -13.11
N THR A 22 10.36 -20.08 -13.50
CA THR A 22 11.79 -20.32 -13.37
C THR A 22 12.45 -20.15 -14.73
N THR A 23 13.52 -19.38 -14.78
CA THR A 23 14.35 -19.24 -15.99
C THR A 23 15.19 -20.49 -16.22
N GLN A 24 15.73 -20.64 -17.45
CA GLN A 24 16.66 -21.73 -17.76
C GLN A 24 17.92 -21.71 -16.89
N ALA A 25 18.29 -20.54 -16.35
CA ALA A 25 19.42 -20.37 -15.41
C ALA A 25 19.05 -20.71 -13.95
N GLY A 26 17.84 -21.21 -13.68
CA GLY A 26 17.38 -21.57 -12.33
C GLY A 26 16.87 -20.40 -11.48
N SER A 27 16.97 -19.15 -11.97
CA SER A 27 16.49 -17.98 -11.22
C SER A 27 14.97 -17.87 -11.26
N LYS A 28 14.36 -17.58 -10.11
CA LYS A 28 12.92 -17.36 -10.01
C LYS A 28 12.53 -15.96 -10.48
N ILE A 29 11.45 -15.86 -11.22
CA ILE A 29 10.80 -14.62 -11.60
C ILE A 29 9.35 -14.70 -11.14
N VAL A 30 8.89 -13.69 -10.43
CA VAL A 30 7.49 -13.61 -9.97
C VAL A 30 6.80 -12.44 -10.66
N GLY A 31 5.66 -12.72 -11.27
CA GLY A 31 4.83 -11.72 -11.94
C GLY A 31 3.45 -11.64 -11.29
N PHE A 32 2.95 -10.44 -11.06
CA PHE A 32 1.58 -10.22 -10.57
C PHE A 32 0.98 -8.92 -11.10
N THR A 33 -0.32 -8.78 -10.95
CA THR A 33 -1.05 -7.54 -11.26
C THR A 33 -1.44 -6.83 -9.99
N LEU A 34 -1.17 -5.52 -9.94
CA LEU A 34 -1.47 -4.64 -8.82
C LEU A 34 -2.56 -3.65 -9.22
N ALA A 35 -3.62 -3.56 -8.42
CA ALA A 35 -4.70 -2.61 -8.58
C ALA A 35 -4.45 -1.37 -7.71
N THR A 36 -4.47 -0.19 -8.31
CA THR A 36 -4.51 1.09 -7.60
C THR A 36 -5.85 1.74 -7.88
N SER A 37 -6.63 2.03 -6.83
CA SER A 37 -7.97 2.62 -6.95
C SER A 37 -7.97 4.05 -6.44
N GLU A 38 -8.57 4.94 -7.21
CA GLU A 38 -8.84 6.32 -6.85
C GLU A 38 -10.35 6.51 -6.71
N THR A 39 -10.77 7.19 -5.66
CA THR A 39 -12.17 7.50 -5.44
C THR A 39 -12.36 9.00 -5.27
N TRP A 40 -13.35 9.56 -5.97
CA TRP A 40 -13.68 10.97 -5.87
C TRP A 40 -15.19 11.17 -5.92
N SER A 41 -15.65 12.30 -5.41
CA SER A 41 -17.06 12.71 -5.56
C SER A 41 -17.18 13.64 -6.77
N ASP A 42 -18.09 13.32 -7.67
CA ASP A 42 -18.42 14.19 -8.80
C ASP A 42 -19.14 15.44 -8.28
N ARG A 43 -18.60 16.62 -8.60
CA ARG A 43 -19.14 17.89 -8.12
C ARG A 43 -20.51 18.23 -8.72
N ALA A 44 -20.83 17.70 -9.89
CA ALA A 44 -22.08 17.99 -10.58
C ALA A 44 -23.23 17.10 -10.12
N SER A 45 -22.98 15.80 -9.91
CA SER A 45 -23.99 14.82 -9.51
C SER A 45 -23.97 14.46 -8.02
N GLY A 46 -22.88 14.77 -7.30
CA GLY A 46 -22.67 14.34 -5.92
C GLY A 46 -22.34 12.85 -5.79
N GLU A 47 -22.28 12.11 -6.88
CA GLU A 47 -22.03 10.67 -6.89
C GLU A 47 -20.56 10.36 -6.60
N ARG A 48 -20.33 9.28 -5.85
CA ARG A 48 -19.00 8.74 -5.63
C ARG A 48 -18.58 7.90 -6.83
N LYS A 49 -17.51 8.32 -7.52
CA LYS A 49 -16.90 7.60 -8.63
C LYS A 49 -15.62 6.93 -8.17
N GLU A 50 -15.34 5.74 -8.72
CA GLU A 50 -14.12 4.99 -8.49
C GLU A 50 -13.49 4.63 -9.84
N ARG A 51 -12.16 4.74 -9.90
CA ARG A 51 -11.36 4.31 -11.04
C ARG A 51 -10.23 3.42 -10.54
N THR A 52 -10.08 2.24 -11.12
CA THR A 52 -9.03 1.30 -10.82
C THR A 52 -8.09 1.15 -12.01
N GLU A 53 -6.79 1.34 -11.76
CA GLU A 53 -5.74 1.11 -12.74
C GLU A 53 -4.97 -0.17 -12.39
N TRP A 54 -4.67 -0.96 -13.43
CA TRP A 54 -4.00 -2.24 -13.29
C TRP A 54 -2.55 -2.15 -13.75
N HIS A 55 -1.63 -2.42 -12.85
CA HIS A 55 -0.19 -2.38 -13.11
C HIS A 55 0.38 -3.79 -13.14
N ARG A 56 1.15 -4.10 -14.16
CA ARG A 56 1.89 -5.35 -14.24
C ARG A 56 3.25 -5.17 -13.54
N VAL A 57 3.51 -6.01 -12.53
CA VAL A 57 4.72 -5.99 -11.74
C VAL A 57 5.49 -7.28 -11.97
N VAL A 58 6.81 -7.18 -12.18
CA VAL A 58 7.71 -8.32 -12.39
C VAL A 58 8.91 -8.22 -11.47
N ILE A 59 9.15 -9.24 -10.67
CA ILE A 59 10.23 -9.32 -9.70
C ILE A 59 11.34 -10.23 -10.24
N PHE A 60 12.55 -9.67 -10.35
CA PHE A 60 13.77 -10.41 -10.70
C PHE A 60 14.70 -10.61 -9.50
N ASN A 61 14.41 -10.02 -8.37
CA ASN A 61 15.14 -10.22 -7.12
C ASN A 61 14.69 -11.52 -6.47
N GLU A 62 15.58 -12.50 -6.34
CA GLU A 62 15.29 -13.83 -5.83
C GLU A 62 14.78 -13.81 -4.38
N ALA A 63 15.38 -12.97 -3.52
CA ALA A 63 14.95 -12.86 -2.13
C ALA A 63 13.51 -12.32 -2.02
N ILE A 64 13.17 -11.30 -2.81
CA ILE A 64 11.82 -10.74 -2.86
C ILE A 64 10.86 -11.73 -3.54
N ALA A 65 11.31 -12.46 -4.56
CA ALA A 65 10.52 -13.46 -5.26
C ALA A 65 10.11 -14.62 -4.34
N ASP A 66 11.01 -15.10 -3.48
CA ASP A 66 10.72 -16.15 -2.50
C ASP A 66 9.69 -15.68 -1.44
N ILE A 67 9.80 -14.44 -0.99
CA ILE A 67 8.81 -13.82 -0.09
C ILE A 67 7.46 -13.69 -0.81
N ALA A 68 7.47 -13.21 -2.04
CA ALA A 68 6.27 -13.04 -2.84
C ALA A 68 5.54 -14.37 -3.09
N GLU A 69 6.26 -15.44 -3.43
CA GLU A 69 5.71 -16.78 -3.63
C GLU A 69 5.02 -17.34 -2.37
N ARG A 70 5.61 -17.09 -1.20
CA ARG A 70 5.12 -17.67 0.08
C ARG A 70 3.95 -16.92 0.70
N PHE A 71 3.94 -15.61 0.55
CA PHE A 71 3.08 -14.73 1.35
C PHE A 71 2.11 -13.89 0.54
N LEU A 72 2.35 -13.69 -0.75
CA LEU A 72 1.42 -12.92 -1.58
C LEU A 72 0.28 -13.80 -2.05
N THR A 73 -0.94 -13.33 -1.81
CA THR A 73 -2.17 -13.92 -2.33
C THR A 73 -3.07 -12.80 -2.86
N LYS A 74 -4.08 -13.16 -3.64
CA LYS A 74 -5.08 -12.22 -4.12
C LYS A 74 -5.65 -11.37 -2.98
N GLY A 75 -5.74 -10.06 -3.20
CA GLY A 75 -6.29 -9.09 -2.25
C GLY A 75 -5.31 -8.52 -1.23
N VAL A 76 -4.10 -9.07 -1.10
CA VAL A 76 -3.06 -8.52 -0.21
C VAL A 76 -2.65 -7.13 -0.67
N LYS A 77 -2.56 -6.19 0.28
CA LYS A 77 -2.07 -4.84 0.03
C LYS A 77 -0.57 -4.79 0.14
N VAL A 78 0.09 -4.28 -0.90
CA VAL A 78 1.55 -4.18 -0.96
C VAL A 78 2.02 -2.80 -1.39
N TYR A 79 3.18 -2.42 -0.87
CA TYR A 79 4.02 -1.35 -1.38
C TYR A 79 5.06 -1.96 -2.32
N VAL A 80 5.25 -1.34 -3.46
CA VAL A 80 6.23 -1.76 -4.48
C VAL A 80 7.01 -0.57 -4.96
N GLU A 81 8.33 -0.68 -4.96
CA GLU A 81 9.25 0.26 -5.57
C GLU A 81 10.06 -0.42 -6.67
N GLY A 82 10.02 0.11 -7.87
CA GLY A 82 10.68 -0.45 -9.03
C GLY A 82 10.99 0.57 -10.12
N GLN A 83 11.25 0.07 -11.31
CA GLN A 83 11.52 0.84 -12.52
C GLN A 83 10.52 0.50 -13.60
N LEU A 84 10.10 1.49 -14.39
CA LEU A 84 9.29 1.27 -15.56
C LEU A 84 10.17 0.70 -16.69
N LYS A 85 9.75 -0.43 -17.27
CA LYS A 85 10.39 -1.03 -18.43
C LYS A 85 9.36 -1.39 -19.48
N THR A 86 9.63 -1.04 -20.72
CA THR A 86 8.82 -1.46 -21.87
C THR A 86 9.53 -2.62 -22.55
N ARG A 87 8.81 -3.73 -22.69
CA ARG A 87 9.26 -4.93 -23.39
C ARG A 87 8.52 -5.05 -24.70
N LYS A 88 9.29 -5.24 -25.79
CA LYS A 88 8.77 -5.59 -27.10
C LYS A 88 8.66 -7.10 -27.19
N TRP A 89 7.56 -7.60 -27.72
CA TRP A 89 7.36 -9.01 -28.02
C TRP A 89 6.56 -9.16 -29.32
N THR A 90 6.77 -10.27 -30.00
CA THR A 90 6.10 -10.57 -31.26
C THR A 90 5.05 -11.65 -31.02
N ASP A 91 3.85 -11.42 -31.49
CA ASP A 91 2.76 -12.37 -31.44
C ASP A 91 2.95 -13.49 -32.51
N GLN A 92 2.17 -14.57 -32.39
CA GLN A 92 2.17 -15.67 -33.37
C GLN A 92 1.83 -15.21 -34.79
N GLY A 93 1.13 -14.09 -34.94
CA GLY A 93 0.82 -13.44 -36.22
C GLY A 93 1.94 -12.56 -36.79
N GLY A 94 3.12 -12.48 -36.13
CA GLY A 94 4.24 -11.63 -36.55
C GLY A 94 4.09 -10.15 -36.20
N GLN A 95 3.04 -9.76 -35.48
CA GLN A 95 2.84 -8.40 -35.02
C GLN A 95 3.67 -8.07 -33.77
N GLU A 96 4.27 -6.88 -33.77
CA GLU A 96 5.06 -6.38 -32.67
C GLU A 96 4.17 -5.67 -31.65
N HIS A 97 4.26 -6.11 -30.41
CA HIS A 97 3.56 -5.53 -29.28
C HIS A 97 4.53 -4.97 -28.25
N TYR A 98 4.13 -3.89 -27.61
CA TYR A 98 4.89 -3.24 -26.53
C TYR A 98 4.09 -3.38 -25.23
N THR A 99 4.72 -3.93 -24.20
CA THR A 99 4.11 -4.04 -22.87
C THR A 99 4.98 -3.29 -21.87
N THR A 100 4.38 -2.33 -21.17
CA THR A 100 5.06 -1.59 -20.11
C THR A 100 4.79 -2.27 -18.78
N GLU A 101 5.85 -2.56 -18.05
CA GLU A 101 5.83 -3.30 -16.78
C GLU A 101 6.67 -2.55 -15.74
N VAL A 102 6.25 -2.65 -14.47
CA VAL A 102 7.07 -2.20 -13.34
C VAL A 102 7.99 -3.34 -12.94
N VAL A 103 9.27 -3.15 -13.06
CA VAL A 103 10.28 -4.18 -12.84
C VAL A 103 11.04 -3.89 -11.56
N LEU A 104 11.11 -4.88 -10.65
CA LEU A 104 11.99 -4.90 -9.51
C LEU A 104 13.29 -5.63 -9.92
N PRO A 105 14.37 -4.89 -10.23
CA PRO A 105 15.62 -5.50 -10.65
C PRO A 105 16.32 -6.19 -9.48
N ARG A 106 17.28 -7.05 -9.80
CA ARG A 106 17.98 -7.93 -8.85
C ARG A 106 18.60 -7.22 -7.64
N PHE A 107 19.09 -5.99 -7.82
CA PHE A 107 19.81 -5.23 -6.79
C PHE A 107 19.11 -3.92 -6.38
N LYS A 108 18.02 -3.57 -7.03
CA LYS A 108 17.26 -2.35 -6.77
C LYS A 108 15.80 -2.70 -6.80
N GLY A 109 15.06 -2.13 -5.90
CA GLY A 109 13.62 -2.36 -5.77
C GLY A 109 13.29 -2.88 -4.38
N GLU A 110 12.12 -2.52 -3.93
CA GLU A 110 11.62 -2.85 -2.61
C GLU A 110 10.18 -3.32 -2.71
N MET A 111 9.82 -4.25 -1.86
CA MET A 111 8.44 -4.70 -1.70
C MET A 111 8.17 -4.91 -0.21
N THR A 112 7.10 -4.28 0.27
CA THR A 112 6.64 -4.41 1.66
C THR A 112 5.17 -4.79 1.67
N MET A 113 4.81 -5.82 2.41
CA MET A 113 3.41 -6.18 2.63
C MET A 113 2.80 -5.25 3.68
N LEU A 114 1.72 -4.59 3.33
CA LEU A 114 1.02 -3.63 4.20
C LEU A 114 -0.20 -4.27 4.91
N SER A 115 -0.70 -5.39 4.40
CA SER A 115 -1.73 -6.20 5.07
C SER A 115 -1.46 -7.67 4.86
N ARG A 116 -1.87 -8.50 5.82
CA ARG A 116 -1.96 -9.94 5.61
C ARG A 116 -3.19 -10.24 4.76
N ALA A 117 -3.14 -11.31 3.95
CA ALA A 117 -4.34 -11.88 3.36
C ALA A 117 -5.33 -12.16 4.49
N ASN A 118 -6.49 -11.55 4.40
CA ASN A 118 -7.58 -11.87 5.31
C ASN A 118 -8.07 -13.26 4.86
N THR A 119 -7.48 -14.31 5.42
CA THR A 119 -8.05 -15.66 5.34
C THR A 119 -9.35 -15.54 6.12
N GLY A 120 -10.46 -15.43 5.37
CA GLY A 120 -11.79 -15.15 5.92
C GLY A 120 -12.22 -16.19 6.95
N GLU A 121 -11.98 -15.89 8.19
CA GLU A 121 -12.86 -16.25 9.27
C GLU A 121 -13.63 -14.99 9.65
N ARG A 122 -14.75 -14.78 8.97
CA ARG A 122 -15.86 -14.11 9.60
C ARG A 122 -16.23 -14.99 10.79
N SER A 123 -15.70 -14.67 11.94
CA SER A 123 -16.33 -15.03 13.19
C SER A 123 -17.65 -14.25 13.20
N GLU A 124 -18.71 -14.88 12.73
CA GLU A 124 -20.06 -14.55 13.12
C GLU A 124 -20.09 -14.80 14.63
N ALA A 125 -19.79 -13.76 15.39
CA ALA A 125 -20.15 -13.72 16.78
C ALA A 125 -21.68 -13.65 16.82
N ASP A 126 -22.29 -14.82 16.82
CA ASP A 126 -23.66 -15.03 17.25
C ASP A 126 -23.81 -14.45 18.65
N GLY A 127 -24.48 -13.31 18.72
CA GLY A 127 -24.80 -12.63 19.95
C GLY A 127 -26.12 -13.17 20.54
N THR A 128 -26.05 -14.27 21.23
CA THR A 128 -27.13 -14.69 22.14
C THR A 128 -26.55 -14.96 23.51
N SER A 129 -26.76 -14.04 24.43
CA SER A 129 -27.00 -14.42 25.83
C SER A 129 -27.66 -13.26 26.57
N ASP A 130 -28.93 -13.40 26.69
CA ASP A 130 -29.75 -13.06 27.83
C ASP A 130 -29.08 -13.47 29.14
N GLY A 131 -29.11 -12.63 30.16
CA GLY A 131 -28.65 -13.02 31.49
C GLY A 131 -28.31 -11.81 32.34
N GLY A 132 -29.35 -11.22 32.95
CA GLY A 132 -29.22 -10.18 33.96
C GLY A 132 -28.42 -10.61 35.20
N TYR A 133 -27.65 -9.68 35.75
CA TYR A 133 -27.31 -9.64 37.17
C TYR A 133 -27.16 -8.21 37.68
N LEU A 134 -27.83 -7.98 38.80
CA LEU A 134 -27.96 -6.75 39.58
C LEU A 134 -26.63 -6.30 40.21
N PRO A 135 -26.57 -5.01 40.63
CA PRO A 135 -25.32 -4.41 41.10
C PRO A 135 -25.12 -4.67 42.60
N ARG A 136 -23.87 -4.92 42.98
CA ARG A 136 -23.46 -4.81 44.38
C ARG A 136 -22.25 -3.89 44.48
N GLY A 137 -22.43 -2.82 45.24
CA GLY A 137 -21.47 -1.77 45.49
C GLY A 137 -20.22 -2.18 46.21
N GLY A 138 -19.18 -1.39 46.05
CA GLY A 138 -17.92 -1.50 46.78
C GLY A 138 -17.00 -0.34 46.33
N ALA A 139 -16.84 0.62 47.23
CA ALA A 139 -15.97 1.76 47.12
C ALA A 139 -14.49 1.34 47.11
N GLY A 140 -13.62 2.11 46.40
CA GLY A 140 -12.18 1.97 46.54
C GLY A 140 -11.46 2.69 45.39
N GLY A 141 -10.95 3.86 45.68
CA GLY A 141 -10.15 4.82 45.00
C GLY A 141 -8.89 4.30 44.37
N GLY A 142 -8.44 5.03 43.38
CA GLY A 142 -7.15 4.86 42.72
C GLY A 142 -7.20 5.57 41.37
N GLY A 143 -6.97 6.89 41.40
CA GLY A 143 -6.76 7.66 40.18
C GLY A 143 -5.47 7.19 39.52
N LEU A 144 -5.57 6.80 38.26
CA LEU A 144 -4.45 6.76 37.35
C LEU A 144 -4.72 7.84 36.33
N ASP A 145 -4.11 9.02 36.55
CA ASP A 145 -3.95 10.07 35.57
C ASP A 145 -3.04 9.52 34.46
N ASP A 146 -3.63 9.01 33.40
CA ASP A 146 -2.94 8.65 32.16
C ASP A 146 -2.97 9.90 31.25
N GLU A 147 -2.13 10.86 31.63
CA GLU A 147 -1.91 12.08 30.85
C GLU A 147 -1.06 11.73 29.64
N ILE A 148 -1.71 11.64 28.46
CA ILE A 148 -1.06 11.41 27.17
C ILE A 148 -0.35 12.72 26.75
N PRO A 149 1.01 12.79 26.69
CA PRO A 149 1.73 14.04 26.38
C PRO A 149 1.88 14.24 24.87
N PHE A 150 0.78 14.49 24.16
CA PHE A 150 0.80 14.94 22.77
C PHE A 150 -0.07 16.17 22.53
N ALA A 151 0.25 17.26 23.25
CA ALA A 151 -0.21 18.58 22.86
C ALA A 151 0.90 19.25 22.02
N PRO A 152 0.65 19.69 20.77
CA PRO A 152 1.62 20.48 20.03
C PRO A 152 1.73 21.86 20.69
N GLN A 153 2.93 22.22 21.16
CA GLN A 153 3.23 23.56 21.63
C GLN A 153 3.12 24.54 20.45
N VAL A 154 2.07 25.35 20.48
CA VAL A 154 1.95 26.52 19.61
C VAL A 154 2.94 27.58 20.11
N CYS A 155 4.02 27.76 19.36
CA CYS A 155 4.98 28.85 19.58
C CYS A 155 4.32 30.17 19.16
N GLN A 156 3.83 30.94 20.11
CA GLN A 156 3.42 32.34 19.89
C GLN A 156 4.69 33.20 19.75
N GLN A 157 5.08 33.51 18.51
CA GLN A 157 6.03 34.58 18.23
C GLN A 157 5.27 35.91 18.26
N GLN A 158 5.46 36.64 19.31
CA GLN A 158 5.16 38.07 19.40
C GLN A 158 6.09 38.83 18.46
N SER A 159 5.52 39.43 17.41
CA SER A 159 6.20 40.37 16.53
C SER A 159 5.93 41.81 17.03
N ASP A 160 6.82 42.34 17.85
CA ASP A 160 6.94 43.77 18.07
C ASP A 160 7.69 44.41 16.90
N ILE A 161 6.96 45.02 16.01
CA ILE A 161 7.51 45.93 15.00
C ILE A 161 6.97 47.31 15.26
N ALA A 162 7.78 48.16 15.90
CA ALA A 162 7.54 49.58 16.04
C ALA A 162 7.80 50.33 14.72
N PRO A 163 7.00 51.33 14.33
CA PRO A 163 7.21 52.08 13.12
C PRO A 163 8.28 53.18 13.31
N LYS A 164 9.33 53.17 12.48
CA LYS A 164 10.24 54.31 12.37
C LYS A 164 9.63 55.41 11.49
N ARG A 165 9.47 56.59 12.06
CA ARG A 165 9.11 57.84 11.40
C ARG A 165 10.20 58.27 10.42
N ALA A 166 9.75 58.76 9.26
CA ALA A 166 10.54 59.50 8.28
C ALA A 166 10.83 60.94 8.73
N VAL A 167 12.00 61.39 8.37
CA VAL A 167 12.33 62.77 8.06
C VAL A 167 12.94 62.81 6.66
#